data_7a35563893a5180fcb742cbd135234e7
#
_entry.id   7a35563893a5180fcb742cbd135234e7
#
_cell.length_a   1.000
_cell.length_b   1.000
_cell.length_c   1.000
_cell.angle_alpha   90.00
_cell.angle_beta   90.00
_cell.angle_gamma   90.00
#
_symmetry.space_group_name_H-M   'P 1'
#
loop_
_entity.id
_entity.type
_entity.pdbx_description
1 polymer ?
#
loop_
_entity_poly.entity_id
_entity_poly.type
_entity_poly.pdbx_seq_one_letter_code
_entity_poly.pdbx_strand_id
1 'polypeptide(L)'
;MTILCIIRYQIDPFQLEAFRQYAENWGRIIPRCGGNLLGYFLPHEGTNDVAWGLIAFNGLAAYEAYRTLLRSDSDAVENFNQARTLRLIIREERTFVKAVEGTLLQFHDGPMKLG
;
A
#
# COMPACT_ATOMS: atom_id res chain seq x y z
N MET A 1 -11.63 4.10 -15.85
CA MET A 1 -10.22 4.52 -15.97
C MET A 1 -9.47 4.11 -14.72
N THR A 2 -8.37 3.38 -14.88
CA THR A 2 -7.61 2.92 -13.73
C THR A 2 -6.63 3.99 -13.27
N ILE A 3 -6.71 4.34 -12.00
CA ILE A 3 -5.72 5.18 -11.35
C ILE A 3 -4.92 4.32 -10.37
N LEU A 4 -3.68 4.71 -10.15
CA LEU A 4 -2.80 4.05 -9.21
C LEU A 4 -2.39 5.05 -8.13
N CYS A 5 -2.62 4.67 -6.88
CA CYS A 5 -2.12 5.41 -5.73
C CYS A 5 -0.75 4.85 -5.38
N ILE A 6 0.27 5.65 -5.55
CA ILE A 6 1.64 5.27 -5.22
C ILE A 6 2.01 5.96 -3.92
N ILE A 7 2.28 5.16 -2.89
CA ILE A 7 2.66 5.68 -1.58
C ILE A 7 4.15 5.46 -1.40
N ARG A 8 4.88 6.54 -1.22
CA ARG A 8 6.30 6.47 -0.87
C ARG A 8 6.42 6.74 0.62
N TYR A 9 7.00 5.77 1.33
CA TYR A 9 7.22 5.87 2.76
C TYR A 9 8.70 6.10 3.05
N GLN A 10 9.01 7.13 3.82
CA GLN A 10 10.28 7.19 4.49
C GLN A 10 10.08 6.58 5.87
N ILE A 11 10.76 5.48 6.14
CA ILE A 11 10.56 4.69 7.35
C ILE A 11 11.79 4.76 8.25
N ASP A 12 11.59 4.39 9.51
CA ASP A 12 12.71 4.20 10.44
C ASP A 12 13.43 2.91 10.07
N PRO A 13 14.68 2.98 9.57
CA PRO A 13 15.38 1.77 9.13
C PRO A 13 15.70 0.79 10.27
N PHE A 14 15.62 1.23 11.53
CA PHE A 14 15.80 0.36 12.68
C PHE A 14 14.56 -0.42 13.04
N GLN A 15 13.43 -0.12 12.40
CA GLN A 15 12.14 -0.79 12.64
C GLN A 15 11.59 -1.45 11.39
N LEU A 16 12.46 -1.97 10.54
CA LEU A 16 12.05 -2.57 9.27
C LEU A 16 11.07 -3.73 9.48
N GLU A 17 11.31 -4.56 10.49
CA GLU A 17 10.45 -5.70 10.77
C GLU A 17 9.04 -5.25 11.23
N ALA A 18 8.97 -4.20 12.04
CA ALA A 18 7.69 -3.64 12.45
C ALA A 18 6.93 -3.05 11.25
N PHE A 19 7.64 -2.39 10.33
CA PHE A 19 7.01 -1.90 9.11
C PHE A 19 6.52 -3.06 8.23
N ARG A 20 7.30 -4.14 8.12
CA ARG A 20 6.89 -5.32 7.37
C ARG A 20 5.55 -5.86 7.89
N GLN A 21 5.41 -5.94 9.21
CA GLN A 21 4.16 -6.39 9.83
C GLN A 21 3.00 -5.44 9.53
N TYR A 22 3.26 -4.13 9.58
CA TYR A 22 2.30 -3.10 9.22
C TYR A 22 1.81 -3.29 7.76
N ALA A 23 2.75 -3.53 6.85
CA ALA A 23 2.43 -3.77 5.45
C ALA A 23 1.65 -5.06 5.24
N GLU A 24 2.01 -6.14 5.94
CA GLU A 24 1.28 -7.40 5.87
C GLU A 24 -0.18 -7.24 6.31
N ASN A 25 -0.42 -6.46 7.34
CA ASN A 25 -1.77 -6.20 7.80
C ASN A 25 -2.61 -5.52 6.70
N TRP A 26 -2.01 -4.59 5.95
CA TRP A 26 -2.69 -3.97 4.82
C TRP A 26 -3.06 -4.96 3.73
N GLY A 27 -2.31 -6.04 3.59
CA GLY A 27 -2.63 -7.11 2.64
C GLY A 27 -4.00 -7.72 2.84
N ARG A 28 -4.50 -7.74 4.09
CA ARG A 28 -5.84 -8.22 4.41
C ARG A 28 -6.86 -7.09 4.40
N ILE A 29 -6.49 -5.92 4.88
CA ILE A 29 -7.41 -4.81 5.11
C ILE A 29 -7.80 -4.11 3.81
N ILE A 30 -6.82 -3.81 2.96
CA ILE A 30 -7.05 -3.02 1.74
C ILE A 30 -8.03 -3.69 0.79
N PRO A 31 -7.87 -4.99 0.45
CA PRO A 31 -8.86 -5.65 -0.42
C PRO A 31 -10.25 -5.69 0.18
N ARG A 32 -10.35 -5.91 1.48
CA ARG A 32 -11.63 -5.94 2.18
C ARG A 32 -12.36 -4.60 2.11
N CYS A 33 -11.60 -3.51 2.09
CA CYS A 33 -12.15 -2.16 2.02
C CYS A 33 -12.31 -1.63 0.59
N GLY A 34 -12.08 -2.46 -0.41
CA GLY A 34 -12.35 -2.11 -1.81
C GLY A 34 -11.15 -1.61 -2.60
N GLY A 35 -9.95 -1.66 -2.04
CA GLY A 35 -8.74 -1.32 -2.78
C GLY A 35 -8.18 -2.54 -3.50
N ASN A 36 -7.64 -2.32 -4.69
CA ASN A 36 -6.95 -3.38 -5.41
C ASN A 36 -5.44 -3.23 -5.14
N LEU A 37 -4.99 -3.92 -4.10
CA LEU A 37 -3.60 -3.82 -3.67
C LEU A 37 -2.68 -4.56 -4.64
N LEU A 38 -1.77 -3.83 -5.27
CA LEU A 38 -0.75 -4.43 -6.14
C LEU A 38 0.43 -4.94 -5.32
N GLY A 39 0.77 -4.28 -4.22
CA GLY A 39 1.80 -4.76 -3.33
C GLY A 39 2.39 -3.69 -2.44
N TYR A 40 3.10 -4.15 -1.42
CA TYR A 40 3.99 -3.35 -0.59
C TYR A 40 5.41 -3.83 -0.84
N PHE A 41 6.35 -2.90 -0.83
CA PHE A 41 7.74 -3.19 -1.18
C PHE A 41 8.67 -2.59 -0.14
N LEU A 42 9.56 -3.41 0.37
CA LEU A 42 10.55 -3.01 1.36
C LEU A 42 11.85 -2.61 0.67
N PRO A 43 12.69 -1.79 1.33
CA PRO A 43 14.03 -1.52 0.80
C PRO A 43 14.84 -2.82 0.71
N HIS A 44 15.56 -3.00 -0.39
CA HIS A 44 16.43 -4.15 -0.59
C HIS A 44 17.86 -3.67 -0.87
N GLU A 45 18.03 -2.87 -1.91
CA GLU A 45 19.30 -2.23 -2.24
C GLU A 45 19.06 -0.78 -2.67
N GLY A 46 20.05 0.08 -2.49
CA GLY A 46 19.98 1.48 -2.86
C GLY A 46 19.60 2.36 -1.68
N THR A 47 18.53 2.03 -0.98
CA THR A 47 18.13 2.74 0.24
C THR A 47 17.82 1.73 1.34
N ASN A 48 17.87 2.20 2.59
CA ASN A 48 17.48 1.39 3.73
C ASN A 48 16.25 1.93 4.44
N ASP A 49 15.69 3.02 3.93
CA ASP A 49 14.60 3.74 4.60
C ASP A 49 13.45 4.12 3.69
N VAL A 50 13.41 3.60 2.46
CA VAL A 50 12.31 3.88 1.53
C VAL A 50 11.54 2.60 1.23
N ALA A 51 10.24 2.64 1.51
CA ALA A 51 9.31 1.56 1.17
C ALA A 51 8.18 2.11 0.29
N TRP A 52 7.44 1.23 -0.34
CA TRP A 52 6.41 1.62 -1.30
C TRP A 52 5.14 0.80 -1.09
N GLY A 53 4.00 1.45 -1.33
CA GLY A 53 2.72 0.78 -1.45
C GLY A 53 2.04 1.20 -2.72
N LEU A 54 1.47 0.26 -3.45
CA LEU A 54 0.81 0.51 -4.72
C LEU A 54 -0.61 -0.07 -4.68
N ILE A 55 -1.60 0.79 -4.88
CA ILE A 55 -3.02 0.42 -4.80
C ILE A 55 -3.74 0.99 -6.02
N ALA A 56 -4.42 0.13 -6.77
CA ALA A 56 -5.18 0.55 -7.95
C ALA A 56 -6.66 0.73 -7.62
N PHE A 57 -7.28 1.68 -8.31
CA PHE A 57 -8.70 1.99 -8.18
C PHE A 57 -9.29 2.28 -9.56
N ASN A 58 -10.59 2.07 -9.72
CA ASN A 58 -11.30 2.37 -10.97
C ASN A 58 -11.57 3.87 -11.18
N GLY A 59 -11.03 4.71 -10.33
CA GLY A 59 -11.18 6.15 -10.40
C GLY A 59 -11.17 6.76 -9.01
N LEU A 60 -11.23 8.09 -8.94
CA LEU A 60 -11.16 8.80 -7.67
C LEU A 60 -12.38 8.54 -6.78
N ALA A 61 -13.56 8.33 -7.37
CA ALA A 61 -14.75 8.00 -6.59
C ALA A 61 -14.59 6.69 -5.83
N ALA A 62 -13.98 5.68 -6.49
CA ALA A 62 -13.69 4.40 -5.84
C ALA A 62 -12.67 4.58 -4.71
N TYR A 63 -11.67 5.43 -4.91
CA TYR A 63 -10.70 5.77 -3.88
C TYR A 63 -11.37 6.42 -2.66
N GLU A 64 -12.28 7.37 -2.88
CA GLU A 64 -12.99 8.04 -1.79
C GLU A 64 -13.85 7.07 -0.99
N ALA A 65 -14.55 6.16 -1.68
CA ALA A 65 -15.35 5.12 -1.02
C ALA A 65 -14.47 4.22 -0.15
N TYR A 66 -13.32 3.82 -0.68
CA TYR A 66 -12.33 3.04 0.05
C TYR A 66 -11.84 3.78 1.31
N ARG A 67 -11.52 5.06 1.21
CA ARG A 67 -11.08 5.86 2.35
C ARG A 67 -12.15 5.94 3.44
N THR A 68 -13.40 6.04 3.04
CA THR A 68 -14.53 6.05 3.98
C THR A 68 -14.61 4.73 4.75
N LEU A 69 -14.46 3.60 4.06
CA LEU A 69 -14.46 2.28 4.72
C LEU A 69 -13.28 2.11 5.66
N LEU A 70 -12.10 2.59 5.28
CA LEU A 70 -10.91 2.51 6.15
C LEU A 70 -11.13 3.23 7.47
N ARG A 71 -11.79 4.38 7.47
CA ARG A 71 -12.00 5.16 8.70
C ARG A 71 -12.85 4.43 9.72
N SER A 72 -13.71 3.54 9.29
CA SER A 72 -14.60 2.78 10.18
C SER A 72 -14.17 1.33 10.38
N ASP A 73 -13.13 0.87 9.68
CA ASP A 73 -12.61 -0.48 9.84
C ASP A 73 -11.70 -0.53 11.07
N SER A 74 -12.06 -1.37 12.05
CA SER A 74 -11.33 -1.41 13.32
C SER A 74 -9.88 -1.86 13.15
N ASP A 75 -9.62 -2.78 12.22
CA ASP A 75 -8.25 -3.25 11.98
C ASP A 75 -7.41 -2.18 11.29
N ALA A 76 -8.01 -1.40 10.39
CA ALA A 76 -7.33 -0.29 9.75
C ALA A 76 -6.95 0.78 10.76
N VAL A 77 -7.88 1.15 11.64
CA VAL A 77 -7.63 2.14 12.69
C VAL A 77 -6.51 1.66 13.61
N GLU A 78 -6.56 0.40 14.03
CA GLU A 78 -5.52 -0.18 14.89
C GLU A 78 -4.16 -0.18 14.20
N ASN A 79 -4.12 -0.51 12.91
CA ASN A 79 -2.87 -0.55 12.15
C ASN A 79 -2.24 0.84 12.06
N PHE A 80 -3.04 1.88 11.79
CA PHE A 80 -2.58 3.26 11.79
C PHE A 80 -2.06 3.69 13.16
N ASN A 81 -2.81 3.35 14.22
CA ASN A 81 -2.44 3.75 15.56
C ASN A 81 -1.14 3.10 16.01
N GLN A 82 -0.93 1.84 15.68
CA GLN A 82 0.29 1.13 16.01
C GLN A 82 1.50 1.74 15.30
N ALA A 83 1.35 2.05 14.02
CA ALA A 83 2.43 2.71 13.26
C ALA A 83 2.78 4.07 13.85
N ARG A 84 1.77 4.81 14.30
CA ARG A 84 1.97 6.12 14.93
C ARG A 84 2.68 5.97 16.28
N THR A 85 2.24 5.05 17.10
CA THR A 85 2.83 4.80 18.43
C THR A 85 4.29 4.40 18.32
N LEU A 86 4.62 3.53 17.37
CA LEU A 86 5.99 3.05 17.15
C LEU A 86 6.83 4.02 16.33
N ARG A 87 6.23 5.04 15.76
CA ARG A 87 6.91 6.01 14.90
C ARG A 87 7.62 5.34 13.74
N LEU A 88 6.94 4.40 13.09
CA LEU A 88 7.49 3.64 11.97
C LEU A 88 7.73 4.50 10.74
N ILE A 89 6.85 5.47 10.50
CA ILE A 89 6.82 6.26 9.28
C ILE A 89 7.22 7.68 9.61
N ILE A 90 8.33 8.11 9.01
CA ILE A 90 8.84 9.47 9.18
C ILE A 90 8.10 10.43 8.24
N ARG A 91 7.87 9.98 7.00
CA ARG A 91 7.19 10.76 5.98
C ARG A 91 6.46 9.85 5.01
N GLU A 92 5.28 10.27 4.58
CA GLU A 92 4.48 9.55 3.62
C GLU A 92 4.09 10.50 2.50
N GLU A 93 4.32 10.09 1.26
CA GLU A 93 3.92 10.85 0.07
C GLU A 93 2.97 9.99 -0.76
N ARG A 94 1.85 10.57 -1.16
CA ARG A 94 0.88 9.89 -2.02
C ARG A 94 0.81 10.59 -3.36
N THR A 95 1.00 9.83 -4.42
CA THR A 95 0.91 10.32 -5.78
C THR A 95 -0.11 9.49 -6.52
N PHE A 96 -1.02 10.17 -7.22
CA PHE A 96 -2.00 9.49 -8.06
C PHE A 96 -1.58 9.61 -9.50
N VAL A 97 -1.51 8.49 -10.19
CA VAL A 97 -1.14 8.44 -11.60
C VAL A 97 -2.23 7.68 -12.36
N LYS A 98 -2.34 7.98 -13.63
CA LYS A 98 -3.28 7.31 -14.52
C LYS A 98 -2.54 6.24 -15.30
N ALA A 99 -3.06 5.00 -15.29
CA ALA A 99 -2.45 3.92 -16.03
C ALA A 99 -2.57 4.17 -17.53
N VAL A 100 -1.49 3.89 -18.25
CA VAL A 100 -1.53 3.87 -19.70
C VAL A 100 -2.21 2.57 -20.12
N GLU A 101 -3.25 2.68 -20.92
CA GLU A 101 -4.05 1.53 -21.33
C GLU A 101 -3.17 0.46 -21.98
N GLY A 102 -3.38 -0.79 -21.56
CA GLY A 102 -2.65 -1.92 -22.08
C GLY A 102 -1.29 -2.18 -21.46
N THR A 103 -0.83 -1.32 -20.53
CA THR A 103 0.51 -1.47 -19.93
C THR A 103 0.49 -2.03 -18.52
N LEU A 104 -0.67 -2.02 -17.85
CA LEU A 104 -0.78 -2.50 -16.48
C LEU A 104 -0.95 -4.01 -16.48
N LEU A 105 0.03 -4.73 -15.93
CA LEU A 105 -0.02 -6.17 -15.76
C LEU A 105 -0.54 -6.51 -14.38
N GLN A 106 -1.39 -7.53 -14.30
CA GLN A 106 -1.86 -8.06 -13.04
C GLN A 106 -1.08 -9.34 -12.73
N PHE A 107 -0.59 -9.41 -11.47
CA PHE A 107 0.06 -10.61 -10.97
C PHE A 107 -0.96 -11.46 -10.25
N HIS A 108 -0.92 -12.77 -10.49
CA HIS A 108 -1.72 -13.72 -9.74
C HIS A 108 -0.93 -14.26 -8.56
N ASP A 109 -1.64 -14.57 -7.48
CA ASP A 109 -1.03 -15.29 -6.37
C ASP A 109 -0.57 -16.67 -6.85
N GLY A 110 0.58 -17.11 -6.33
CA GLY A 110 1.16 -18.38 -6.68
C GLY A 110 2.32 -18.25 -7.65
N PRO A 111 2.82 -19.37 -8.19
CA PRO A 111 3.97 -19.34 -9.07
C PRO A 111 3.68 -18.51 -10.32
N MET A 112 4.60 -17.59 -10.62
CA MET A 112 4.52 -16.80 -11.84
C MET A 112 4.68 -17.72 -13.04
N LYS A 113 3.71 -17.66 -13.95
CA LYS A 113 3.83 -18.38 -15.21
C LYS A 113 4.65 -17.50 -16.14
N LEU A 114 5.86 -17.95 -16.41
CA LEU A 114 6.71 -17.35 -17.43
C LEU A 114 6.41 -18.01 -18.75
N GLY A 115 5.95 -17.23 -19.66
CA GLY A 115 5.68 -17.80 -20.98
C GLY A 115 4.85 -16.96 -21.83
#